data_e945b032e40a91d583d79b69ddab7a87
#
_entry.id   e945b032e40a91d583d79b69ddab7a87
#
_cell.length_a   1.000
_cell.length_b   1.000
_cell.length_c   1.000
_cell.angle_alpha   90.00
_cell.angle_beta   90.00
_cell.angle_gamma   90.00
#
_symmetry.space_group_name_H-M   'P 1'
#
loop_
_entity.id
_entity.type
_entity.pdbx_description
1 polymer ?
#
loop_
_entity_poly.entity_id
_entity_poly.type
_entity_poly.pdbx_seq_one_letter_code
_entity_poly.pdbx_strand_id
1 'polypeptide(L)'
;MTWSLVLAVALGGVIGAPTRYLIDSRISRAAQQRGYGFFPWGLLVVNVIGSFVIGIAYVSLEGPMRSLLATGACGALTTYSSYALFVNRVWSEKRSSAWAAIIVMPIACIGACGVAVAVTRAVTGA
;
A
#
# COMPACT_ATOMS: atom_id res chain seq x y z
N MET A 1 -17.34 -1.86 19.54
CA MET A 1 -15.90 -1.80 19.24
C MET A 1 -15.15 -1.75 20.57
N THR A 2 -14.26 -2.68 20.81
CA THR A 2 -13.51 -2.73 22.09
C THR A 2 -12.35 -1.72 22.04
N TRP A 3 -12.02 -1.11 23.17
CA TRP A 3 -10.91 -0.16 23.30
C TRP A 3 -9.58 -0.73 22.81
N SER A 4 -9.38 -2.04 22.97
CA SER A 4 -8.20 -2.73 22.45
C SER A 4 -8.06 -2.65 20.92
N LEU A 5 -9.17 -2.73 20.18
CA LEU A 5 -9.15 -2.58 18.72
C LEU A 5 -8.84 -1.14 18.30
N VAL A 6 -9.40 -0.16 19.00
CA VAL A 6 -9.11 1.27 18.73
C VAL A 6 -7.64 1.58 18.95
N LEU A 7 -7.08 1.13 20.08
CA LEU A 7 -5.66 1.33 20.39
C LEU A 7 -4.76 0.60 19.39
N ALA A 8 -5.12 -0.62 18.99
CA ALA A 8 -4.36 -1.37 17.99
C ALA A 8 -4.30 -0.62 16.65
N VAL A 9 -5.45 -0.12 16.17
CA VAL A 9 -5.50 0.66 14.92
C VAL A 9 -4.70 1.95 15.04
N ALA A 10 -4.81 2.67 16.15
CA ALA A 10 -4.08 3.91 16.39
C ALA A 10 -2.56 3.68 16.38
N LEU A 11 -2.07 2.66 17.09
CA LEU A 11 -0.65 2.30 17.13
C LEU A 11 -0.14 1.87 15.75
N GLY A 12 -0.92 1.08 15.02
CA GLY A 12 -0.60 0.71 13.64
C GLY A 12 -0.48 1.93 12.73
N GLY A 13 -1.39 2.89 12.85
CA GLY A 13 -1.37 4.14 12.10
C GLY A 13 -0.13 5.00 12.38
N VAL A 14 0.29 5.08 13.65
CA VAL A 14 1.52 5.80 14.06
C VAL A 14 2.77 5.21 13.39
N ILE A 15 2.79 3.91 13.12
CA ILE A 15 3.90 3.24 12.42
C ILE A 15 3.74 3.37 10.90
N GLY A 16 2.55 3.14 10.38
CA GLY A 16 2.30 3.07 8.94
C GLY A 16 2.49 4.40 8.21
N ALA A 17 2.02 5.50 8.77
CA ALA A 17 2.08 6.80 8.11
C ALA A 17 3.51 7.35 7.93
N PRO A 18 4.41 7.35 8.93
CA PRO A 18 5.80 7.73 8.73
C PRO A 18 6.54 6.78 7.78
N THR A 19 6.27 5.48 7.87
CA THR A 19 6.86 4.46 6.98
C THR A 19 6.50 4.75 5.52
N ARG A 20 5.23 5.06 5.24
CA ARG A 20 4.80 5.51 3.90
C ARG A 20 5.60 6.70 3.42
N TYR A 21 5.69 7.75 4.23
CA TYR A 21 6.41 8.96 3.86
C TYR A 21 7.89 8.68 3.52
N LEU A 22 8.56 7.88 4.34
CA LEU A 22 9.97 7.54 4.15
C LEU A 22 10.20 6.71 2.87
N ILE A 23 9.39 5.68 2.64
CA ILE A 23 9.52 4.82 1.46
C ILE A 23 9.18 5.59 0.19
N ASP A 24 8.01 6.25 0.16
CA ASP A 24 7.56 7.01 -1.00
C ASP A 24 8.55 8.11 -1.37
N SER A 25 8.98 8.92 -0.42
CA SER A 25 9.91 10.03 -0.68
C SER A 25 11.27 9.57 -1.20
N ARG A 26 11.82 8.46 -0.67
CA ARG A 26 13.10 7.92 -1.13
C ARG A 26 13.02 7.34 -2.54
N ILE A 27 12.00 6.54 -2.80
CA ILE A 27 11.81 5.90 -4.12
C ILE A 27 11.48 6.93 -5.17
N SER A 28 10.57 7.87 -4.88
CA SER A 28 10.19 8.92 -5.81
C SER A 28 11.37 9.84 -6.17
N ARG A 29 12.22 10.21 -5.19
CA ARG A 29 13.45 10.96 -5.47
C ARG A 29 14.44 10.18 -6.33
N ALA A 30 14.66 8.90 -6.03
CA ALA A 30 15.56 8.05 -6.82
C ALA A 30 15.04 7.87 -8.25
N ALA A 31 13.75 7.72 -8.44
CA ALA A 31 13.12 7.63 -9.75
C ALA A 31 13.26 8.94 -10.55
N GLN A 32 13.06 10.09 -9.90
CA GLN A 32 13.25 11.40 -10.53
C GLN A 32 14.70 11.62 -10.99
N GLN A 33 15.69 11.27 -10.15
CA GLN A 33 17.11 11.39 -10.49
C GLN A 33 17.51 10.52 -11.68
N ARG A 34 16.81 9.40 -11.91
CA ARG A 34 17.04 8.49 -13.03
C ARG A 34 16.18 8.78 -14.26
N GLY A 35 15.41 9.86 -14.26
CA GLY A 35 14.54 10.24 -15.38
C GLY A 35 13.19 9.51 -15.45
N TYR A 36 12.84 8.70 -14.42
CA TYR A 36 11.57 7.97 -14.35
C TYR A 36 10.47 8.69 -13.55
N GLY A 37 10.60 10.00 -13.32
CA GLY A 37 9.70 10.77 -12.47
C GLY A 37 8.26 10.92 -12.95
N PHE A 38 7.95 10.49 -14.17
CA PHE A 38 6.58 10.55 -14.73
C PHE A 38 5.66 9.41 -14.27
N PHE A 39 6.14 8.49 -13.44
CA PHE A 39 5.34 7.41 -12.86
C PHE A 39 5.48 7.42 -11.34
N PRO A 40 4.40 7.12 -10.57
CA PRO A 40 4.41 7.22 -9.10
C PRO A 40 5.01 5.96 -8.45
N TRP A 41 6.29 5.73 -8.67
CA TRP A 41 6.99 4.53 -8.19
C TRP A 41 6.92 4.34 -6.68
N GLY A 42 7.07 5.42 -5.91
CA GLY A 42 6.97 5.36 -4.46
C GLY A 42 5.58 4.94 -4.00
N LEU A 43 4.53 5.53 -4.59
CA LEU A 43 3.15 5.16 -4.30
C LEU A 43 2.84 3.71 -4.70
N LEU A 44 3.36 3.26 -5.84
CA LEU A 44 3.21 1.86 -6.26
C LEU A 44 3.79 0.91 -5.22
N VAL A 45 5.01 1.16 -4.78
CA VAL A 45 5.71 0.29 -3.82
C VAL A 45 4.99 0.23 -2.48
N VAL A 46 4.59 1.37 -1.90
CA VAL A 46 3.90 1.36 -0.60
C VAL A 46 2.53 0.71 -0.68
N ASN A 47 1.80 0.90 -1.77
CA ASN A 47 0.50 0.28 -1.97
C ASN A 47 0.62 -1.24 -2.20
N VAL A 48 1.61 -1.69 -2.97
CA VAL A 48 1.88 -3.12 -3.21
C VAL A 48 2.32 -3.81 -1.91
N ILE A 49 3.27 -3.22 -1.17
CA ILE A 49 3.71 -3.77 0.13
C ILE A 49 2.54 -3.86 1.10
N GLY A 50 1.76 -2.79 1.25
CA GLY A 50 0.61 -2.78 2.12
C GLY A 50 -0.44 -3.82 1.73
N SER A 51 -0.74 -3.97 0.44
CA SER A 51 -1.67 -4.98 -0.08
C SER A 51 -1.18 -6.40 0.19
N PHE A 52 0.11 -6.65 0.03
CA PHE A 52 0.72 -7.95 0.33
C PHE A 52 0.63 -8.28 1.82
N VAL A 53 0.99 -7.34 2.69
CA VAL A 53 0.90 -7.53 4.16
C VAL A 53 -0.55 -7.71 4.63
N ILE A 54 -1.50 -6.98 4.03
CA ILE A 54 -2.94 -7.19 4.30
C ILE A 54 -3.35 -8.62 3.98
N GLY A 55 -2.94 -9.16 2.83
CA GLY A 55 -3.23 -10.54 2.44
C GLY A 55 -2.75 -11.57 3.47
N ILE A 56 -1.51 -11.43 3.95
CA ILE A 56 -0.97 -12.27 5.03
C ILE A 56 -1.76 -12.09 6.33
N ALA A 57 -1.98 -10.85 6.75
CA ALA A 57 -2.62 -10.54 8.03
C ALA A 57 -4.05 -11.09 8.13
N TYR A 58 -4.81 -11.05 7.03
CA TYR A 58 -6.18 -11.58 7.02
C TYR A 58 -6.25 -13.10 7.10
N VAL A 59 -5.24 -13.83 6.63
CA VAL A 59 -5.19 -15.29 6.70
C VAL A 59 -4.60 -15.75 8.03
N SER A 60 -3.56 -15.06 8.55
CA SER A 60 -2.75 -15.56 9.68
C SER A 60 -3.10 -14.96 11.03
N LEU A 61 -3.83 -13.83 11.07
CA LEU A 61 -4.04 -13.09 12.31
C LEU A 61 -5.52 -12.88 12.60
N GLU A 62 -5.83 -12.74 13.89
CA GLU A 62 -7.17 -12.42 14.38
C GLU A 62 -7.13 -11.32 15.45
N GLY A 63 -8.31 -10.81 15.80
CA GLY A 63 -8.49 -9.84 16.86
C GLY A 63 -7.66 -8.55 16.74
N PRO A 64 -7.12 -8.04 17.86
CA PRO A 64 -6.38 -6.77 17.87
C PRO A 64 -5.12 -6.77 17.02
N MET A 65 -4.44 -7.92 16.87
CA MET A 65 -3.21 -8.01 16.07
C MET A 65 -3.52 -7.82 14.57
N ARG A 66 -4.59 -8.42 14.05
CA ARG A 66 -5.05 -8.18 12.68
C ARG A 66 -5.44 -6.71 12.48
N SER A 67 -6.13 -6.12 13.47
CA SER A 67 -6.54 -4.72 13.41
C SER A 67 -5.34 -3.77 13.42
N LEU A 68 -4.30 -4.07 14.21
CA LEU A 68 -3.05 -3.31 14.25
C LEU A 68 -2.36 -3.31 12.88
N LEU A 69 -2.16 -4.49 12.29
CA LEU A 69 -1.41 -4.63 11.04
C LEU A 69 -2.25 -4.26 9.83
N ALA A 70 -3.41 -4.89 9.62
CA ALA A 70 -4.19 -4.70 8.41
C ALA A 70 -4.89 -3.33 8.36
N THR A 71 -5.60 -2.97 9.43
CA THR A 71 -6.38 -1.72 9.45
C THR A 71 -5.51 -0.52 9.82
N GLY A 72 -4.68 -0.64 10.87
CA GLY A 72 -3.83 0.44 11.36
C GLY A 72 -2.63 0.69 10.46
N ALA A 73 -1.65 -0.21 10.49
CA ALA A 73 -0.36 -0.02 9.82
C ALA A 73 -0.53 0.01 8.29
N CYS A 74 -1.15 -0.98 7.69
CA CYS A 74 -1.33 -1.03 6.24
C CYS A 74 -2.35 0.00 5.74
N GLY A 75 -3.40 0.29 6.50
CA GLY A 75 -4.35 1.36 6.17
C GLY A 75 -3.71 2.74 6.14
N ALA A 76 -2.72 3.00 7.00
CA ALA A 76 -1.94 4.23 6.99
C ALA A 76 -0.77 4.21 5.99
N LEU A 77 -0.22 3.03 5.69
CA LEU A 77 0.85 2.84 4.70
C LEU A 77 0.34 3.03 3.27
N THR A 78 -0.81 2.45 2.92
CA THR A 78 -1.43 2.55 1.60
C THR A 78 -2.18 3.87 1.43
N THR A 79 -2.37 4.31 0.18
CA THR A 79 -3.09 5.55 -0.10
C THR A 79 -3.73 5.54 -1.48
N TYR A 80 -5.04 5.81 -1.50
CA TYR A 80 -5.78 6.08 -2.74
C TYR A 80 -5.75 7.57 -3.10
N SER A 81 -5.81 8.45 -2.11
CA SER A 81 -5.87 9.90 -2.33
C SER A 81 -4.63 10.45 -3.03
N SER A 82 -3.44 10.01 -2.61
CA SER A 82 -2.18 10.42 -3.25
C SER A 82 -2.08 9.90 -4.69
N TYR A 83 -2.57 8.69 -4.94
CA TYR A 83 -2.69 8.11 -6.28
C TYR A 83 -3.64 8.93 -7.17
N ALA A 84 -4.84 9.24 -6.69
CA ALA A 84 -5.81 10.03 -7.42
C ALA A 84 -5.27 11.45 -7.74
N LEU A 85 -4.59 12.06 -6.77
CA LEU A 85 -3.93 13.36 -6.96
C LEU A 85 -2.81 13.27 -8.01
N PHE A 86 -2.01 12.22 -8.01
CA PHE A 86 -0.99 11.99 -9.04
C PHE A 86 -1.63 11.89 -10.43
N VAL A 87 -2.64 11.04 -10.60
CA VAL A 87 -3.34 10.87 -11.88
C VAL A 87 -3.89 12.20 -12.38
N ASN A 88 -4.55 12.96 -11.52
CA ASN A 88 -5.11 14.26 -11.86
C ASN A 88 -4.02 15.25 -12.32
N ARG A 89 -2.88 15.30 -11.63
CA ARG A 89 -1.76 16.19 -11.96
C ARG A 89 -1.15 15.87 -13.32
N VAL A 90 -0.87 14.59 -13.60
CA VAL A 90 -0.21 14.19 -14.84
C VAL A 90 -1.16 14.02 -16.02
N TRP A 91 -2.47 14.12 -15.81
CA TRP A 91 -3.48 13.97 -16.85
C TRP A 91 -3.31 14.96 -18.00
N SER A 92 -3.00 16.22 -17.68
CA SER A 92 -2.76 17.29 -18.67
C SER A 92 -1.34 17.26 -19.25
N GLU A 93 -0.35 16.78 -18.47
CA GLU A 93 1.06 16.81 -18.87
C GLU A 93 1.48 15.56 -19.66
N LYS A 94 1.08 14.37 -19.18
CA LYS A 94 1.47 13.09 -19.77
C LYS A 94 0.38 12.02 -19.59
N ARG A 95 -0.61 12.04 -20.48
CA ARG A 95 -1.75 11.11 -20.46
C ARG A 95 -1.36 9.63 -20.41
N SER A 96 -0.27 9.24 -21.09
CA SER A 96 0.21 7.86 -21.06
C SER A 96 0.64 7.40 -19.66
N SER A 97 1.25 8.28 -18.88
CA SER A 97 1.62 8.00 -17.49
C SER A 97 0.40 7.93 -16.58
N ALA A 98 -0.62 8.75 -16.81
CA ALA A 98 -1.88 8.69 -16.10
C ALA A 98 -2.59 7.34 -16.35
N TRP A 99 -2.72 6.93 -17.61
CA TRP A 99 -3.31 5.63 -17.96
C TRP A 99 -2.49 4.46 -17.42
N ALA A 100 -1.16 4.52 -17.50
CA ALA A 100 -0.30 3.50 -16.91
C ALA A 100 -0.54 3.37 -15.40
N ALA A 101 -0.62 4.47 -14.67
CA ALA A 101 -0.91 4.44 -13.24
C ALA A 101 -2.31 3.88 -12.94
N ILE A 102 -3.34 4.26 -13.72
CA ILE A 102 -4.71 3.79 -13.56
C ILE A 102 -4.82 2.26 -13.72
N ILE A 103 -4.04 1.69 -14.63
CA ILE A 103 -4.09 0.24 -14.92
C ILE A 103 -3.15 -0.53 -14.00
N VAL A 104 -1.89 -0.11 -13.89
CA VAL A 104 -0.84 -0.85 -13.18
C VAL A 104 -1.08 -0.89 -11.68
N MET A 105 -1.49 0.23 -11.07
CA MET A 105 -1.63 0.32 -9.62
C MET A 105 -2.65 -0.68 -9.05
N PRO A 106 -3.92 -0.71 -9.52
CA PRO A 106 -4.90 -1.67 -9.02
C PRO A 106 -4.51 -3.12 -9.29
N ILE A 107 -4.03 -3.42 -10.50
CA ILE A 107 -3.62 -4.79 -10.88
C ILE A 107 -2.49 -5.27 -9.98
N ALA A 108 -1.46 -4.46 -9.76
CA ALA A 108 -0.34 -4.82 -8.90
C ALA A 108 -0.77 -5.04 -7.44
N CYS A 109 -1.64 -4.18 -6.91
CA CYS A 109 -2.13 -4.30 -5.53
C CYS A 109 -3.02 -5.52 -5.33
N ILE A 110 -3.97 -5.76 -6.25
CA ILE A 110 -4.86 -6.93 -6.21
C ILE A 110 -4.03 -8.22 -6.37
N GLY A 111 -3.09 -8.23 -7.33
CA GLY A 111 -2.18 -9.34 -7.55
C GLY A 111 -1.32 -9.64 -6.33
N ALA A 112 -0.72 -8.62 -5.71
CA ALA A 112 0.10 -8.78 -4.51
C ALA A 112 -0.70 -9.35 -3.33
N CYS A 113 -1.92 -8.85 -3.11
CA CYS A 113 -2.81 -9.37 -2.08
C CYS A 113 -3.20 -10.83 -2.37
N GLY A 114 -3.59 -11.13 -3.61
CA GLY A 114 -3.96 -12.50 -4.04
C GLY A 114 -2.83 -13.50 -3.87
N VAL A 115 -1.62 -13.14 -4.29
CA VAL A 115 -0.41 -13.97 -4.10
C VAL A 115 -0.13 -14.19 -2.61
N ALA A 116 -0.21 -13.13 -1.80
CA ALA A 116 0.00 -13.23 -0.36
C ALA A 116 -1.00 -14.19 0.29
N VAL A 117 -2.28 -14.09 -0.04
CA VAL A 117 -3.34 -15.01 0.44
C VAL A 117 -3.06 -16.45 0.01
N ALA A 118 -2.75 -16.67 -1.28
CA ALA A 118 -2.51 -18.01 -1.82
C ALA A 118 -1.29 -18.68 -1.16
N VAL A 119 -0.18 -17.95 -1.06
CA VAL A 119 1.06 -18.46 -0.42
C VAL A 119 0.83 -18.75 1.06
N THR A 120 0.18 -17.82 1.78
CA THR A 120 -0.07 -18.00 3.22
C THR A 120 -0.95 -19.21 3.48
N ARG A 121 -2.03 -19.38 2.71
CA ARG A 121 -2.89 -20.57 2.82
C ARG A 121 -2.16 -21.88 2.52
N ALA A 122 -1.32 -21.89 1.48
CA ALA A 122 -0.52 -23.06 1.14
C ALA A 122 0.46 -23.46 2.24
N VAL A 123 1.04 -22.47 2.95
CA VAL A 123 1.99 -22.71 4.04
C VAL A 123 1.30 -23.07 5.36
N THR A 124 0.15 -22.45 5.66
CA THR A 124 -0.57 -22.66 6.94
C THR A 124 -1.58 -23.80 6.88
N GLY A 125 -1.91 -24.30 5.70
CA GLY A 125 -2.94 -25.32 5.52
C GLY A 125 -4.37 -24.81 5.74
N ALA A 126 -4.55 -23.50 5.71
CA ALA A 126 -5.83 -22.83 5.99
C ALA A 126 -6.69 -22.62 4.73
#